data_2b01d777c04e7e1f1b40f0342b5c88f4
#
_entry.id   2b01d777c04e7e1f1b40f0342b5c88f4
#
_cell.length_a   1.000
_cell.length_b   1.000
_cell.length_c   1.000
_cell.angle_alpha   90.00
_cell.angle_beta   90.00
_cell.angle_gamma   90.00
#
_symmetry.space_group_name_H-M   'P 1'
#
loop_
_entity.id
_entity.type
_entity.pdbx_description
1 polymer ?
#
loop_
_entity_poly.entity_id
_entity_poly.type
_entity_poly.pdbx_seq_one_letter_code
_entity_poly.pdbx_strand_id
1 'polypeptide(L)'
;MGLFDRLKRGLEKTRQILRTDIRDLFRAGEILDERLLSDFEARLIRTDMGFAAATRIVGRLREQHGGRTVDVDAIWKTVRDELVDLLRGQNDIRWDLSDPLSPLAKAAAGPTVILVAGVNGVGKTTSIAKIANLLQKQGRRVMLAAGDTFRAAAVEQLTMWSQRLGCEIVRRESNSDPAAVAFEGVQRAVEAGADYLIVDTAGRLQTQKNLMDELGKIRRVMQKVVPLAPHESLLVLDATTGQNGLSQARSFAAATGCTGLVLAKLDGTARGGIVVAIRQEMGIPVKYIEIGRAHV
;
A
#
# COMPACT_ATOMS: atom_id res chain seq x y z
N MET A 1 7.84 -0.82 -20.31
CA MET A 1 6.65 -1.51 -19.76
C MET A 1 6.03 -0.58 -18.72
N GLY A 2 4.90 0.03 -19.05
CA GLY A 2 4.29 1.10 -18.24
C GLY A 2 3.73 0.63 -16.90
N LEU A 3 3.52 1.57 -15.99
CA LEU A 3 2.88 1.33 -14.68
C LEU A 3 1.51 0.64 -14.84
N PHE A 4 0.75 1.01 -15.85
CA PHE A 4 -0.53 0.39 -16.21
C PHE A 4 -0.43 -1.11 -16.57
N ASP A 5 0.64 -1.52 -17.25
CA ASP A 5 0.84 -2.94 -17.60
C ASP A 5 1.18 -3.78 -16.36
N ARG A 6 1.83 -3.16 -15.37
CA ARG A 6 2.14 -3.80 -14.09
C ARG A 6 0.89 -3.90 -13.21
N LEU A 7 0.11 -2.82 -13.10
CA LEU A 7 -1.20 -2.81 -12.43
C LEU A 7 -2.13 -3.87 -13.03
N LYS A 8 -2.20 -3.91 -14.35
CA LYS A 8 -3.02 -4.88 -15.09
C LYS A 8 -2.65 -6.33 -14.75
N ARG A 9 -1.34 -6.64 -14.61
CA ARG A 9 -0.88 -7.99 -14.23
C ARG A 9 -1.14 -8.33 -12.77
N GLY A 10 -0.95 -7.38 -11.84
CA GLY A 10 -1.19 -7.62 -10.41
C GLY A 10 -2.65 -7.84 -10.07
N LEU A 11 -3.55 -7.18 -10.78
CA LEU A 11 -4.98 -7.34 -10.62
C LEU A 11 -5.58 -8.36 -11.59
N GLU A 12 -4.77 -9.04 -12.43
CA GLU A 12 -5.29 -9.92 -13.49
C GLU A 12 -6.14 -11.05 -12.90
N LYS A 13 -5.71 -11.68 -11.81
CA LYS A 13 -6.49 -12.73 -11.13
C LYS A 13 -7.82 -12.21 -10.60
N THR A 14 -7.81 -11.07 -9.90
CA THR A 14 -9.04 -10.43 -9.40
C THR A 14 -9.92 -9.97 -10.56
N ARG A 15 -9.32 -9.39 -11.59
CA ARG A 15 -10.03 -8.97 -12.81
C ARG A 15 -10.62 -10.15 -13.57
N GLN A 16 -9.89 -11.26 -13.70
CA GLN A 16 -10.40 -12.48 -14.34
C GLN A 16 -11.58 -13.04 -13.57
N ILE A 17 -11.50 -13.12 -12.25
CA ILE A 17 -12.61 -13.58 -11.41
C ILE A 17 -13.82 -12.66 -11.60
N LEU A 18 -13.67 -11.35 -11.41
CA LEU A 18 -14.78 -10.41 -11.61
C LEU A 18 -15.37 -10.48 -13.03
N ARG A 19 -14.51 -10.58 -14.05
CA ARG A 19 -14.95 -10.67 -15.44
C ARG A 19 -15.63 -12.01 -15.75
N THR A 20 -15.13 -13.10 -15.18
CA THR A 20 -15.75 -14.43 -15.28
C THR A 20 -17.07 -14.43 -14.53
N ASP A 21 -17.10 -13.94 -13.29
CA ASP A 21 -18.31 -13.83 -12.50
C ASP A 21 -19.39 -12.97 -13.19
N ILE A 22 -19.00 -11.85 -13.83
CA ILE A 22 -19.93 -11.00 -14.58
C ILE A 22 -20.47 -11.77 -15.81
N ARG A 23 -19.60 -12.44 -16.57
CA ARG A 23 -20.02 -13.17 -17.78
C ARG A 23 -20.86 -14.42 -17.46
N ASP A 24 -20.55 -15.10 -16.35
CA ASP A 24 -21.24 -16.31 -15.93
C ASP A 24 -22.62 -16.00 -15.32
N LEU A 25 -22.73 -14.83 -14.67
CA LEU A 25 -23.93 -14.41 -13.97
C LEU A 25 -24.86 -13.63 -14.90
N PHE A 26 -24.32 -12.72 -15.72
CA PHE A 26 -25.09 -11.85 -16.58
C PHE A 26 -25.07 -12.37 -18.03
N ARG A 27 -26.13 -13.07 -18.43
CA ARG A 27 -26.26 -13.56 -19.80
C ARG A 27 -26.92 -12.52 -20.68
N ALA A 28 -26.36 -12.34 -21.86
CA ALA A 28 -26.94 -11.42 -22.84
C ALA A 28 -28.38 -11.84 -23.17
N GLY A 29 -29.30 -10.87 -23.18
CA GLY A 29 -30.70 -11.12 -23.46
C GLY A 29 -31.60 -11.37 -22.24
N GLU A 30 -31.03 -11.63 -21.05
CA GLU A 30 -31.78 -11.69 -19.79
C GLU A 30 -32.12 -10.27 -19.28
N ILE A 31 -33.14 -10.14 -18.45
CA ILE A 31 -33.44 -8.88 -17.75
C ILE A 31 -32.62 -8.82 -16.46
N LEU A 32 -31.97 -7.69 -16.20
CA LEU A 32 -31.25 -7.45 -14.94
C LEU A 32 -32.26 -7.24 -13.81
N ASP A 33 -32.58 -8.31 -13.11
CA ASP A 33 -33.51 -8.32 -11.98
C ASP A 33 -32.77 -8.26 -10.61
N GLU A 34 -33.54 -8.12 -9.52
CA GLU A 34 -33.02 -8.03 -8.16
C GLU A 34 -32.31 -9.32 -7.71
N ARG A 35 -32.67 -10.48 -8.27
CA ARG A 35 -32.01 -11.74 -7.96
C ARG A 35 -30.58 -11.76 -8.49
N LEU A 36 -30.40 -11.39 -9.76
CA LEU A 36 -29.07 -11.29 -10.39
C LEU A 36 -28.19 -10.26 -9.67
N LEU A 37 -28.75 -9.13 -9.27
CA LEU A 37 -28.05 -8.09 -8.52
C LEU A 37 -27.61 -8.59 -7.15
N SER A 38 -28.46 -9.30 -6.41
CA SER A 38 -28.15 -9.90 -5.11
C SER A 38 -27.08 -10.98 -5.21
N ASP A 39 -27.16 -11.85 -6.24
CA ASP A 39 -26.14 -12.86 -6.48
C ASP A 39 -24.79 -12.23 -6.82
N PHE A 40 -24.78 -11.13 -7.56
CA PHE A 40 -23.55 -10.41 -7.85
C PHE A 40 -22.96 -9.72 -6.61
N GLU A 41 -23.80 -9.12 -5.76
CA GLU A 41 -23.36 -8.54 -4.48
C GLU A 41 -22.65 -9.59 -3.62
N ALA A 42 -23.24 -10.77 -3.48
CA ALA A 42 -22.64 -11.88 -2.74
C ALA A 42 -21.27 -12.30 -3.30
N ARG A 43 -21.11 -12.29 -4.64
CA ARG A 43 -19.82 -12.58 -5.28
C ARG A 43 -18.79 -11.48 -5.02
N LEU A 44 -19.16 -10.20 -5.10
CA LEU A 44 -18.28 -9.07 -4.78
C LEU A 44 -17.76 -9.15 -3.34
N ILE A 45 -18.64 -9.45 -2.38
CA ILE A 45 -18.26 -9.61 -0.96
C ILE A 45 -17.21 -10.72 -0.78
N ARG A 46 -17.31 -11.83 -1.53
CA ARG A 46 -16.33 -12.94 -1.49
C ARG A 46 -14.94 -12.54 -1.98
N THR A 47 -14.80 -11.44 -2.71
CA THR A 47 -13.48 -10.91 -3.13
C THR A 47 -12.79 -10.09 -2.03
N ASP A 48 -13.30 -10.07 -0.81
CA ASP A 48 -12.85 -9.23 0.31
C ASP A 48 -13.00 -7.71 0.07
N MET A 49 -13.84 -7.31 -0.87
CA MET A 49 -14.09 -5.89 -1.19
C MET A 49 -14.79 -5.12 -0.07
N GLY A 50 -15.45 -5.84 0.84
CA GLY A 50 -16.26 -5.27 1.90
C GLY A 50 -17.71 -4.98 1.45
N PHE A 51 -18.61 -5.01 2.43
CA PHE A 51 -20.04 -4.86 2.19
C PHE A 51 -20.39 -3.50 1.58
N ALA A 52 -19.88 -2.40 2.15
CA ALA A 52 -20.20 -1.04 1.70
C ALA A 52 -19.86 -0.80 0.22
N ALA A 53 -18.70 -1.29 -0.23
CA ALA A 53 -18.27 -1.14 -1.63
C ALA A 53 -19.11 -2.02 -2.56
N ALA A 54 -19.43 -3.27 -2.17
CA ALA A 54 -20.26 -4.16 -2.94
C ALA A 54 -21.67 -3.58 -3.13
N THR A 55 -22.31 -3.11 -2.03
CA THR A 55 -23.65 -2.49 -2.08
C THR A 55 -23.65 -1.23 -2.94
N ARG A 56 -22.59 -0.42 -2.90
CA ARG A 56 -22.49 0.79 -3.73
C ARG A 56 -22.40 0.43 -5.22
N ILE A 57 -21.58 -0.56 -5.60
CA ILE A 57 -21.48 -1.03 -7.00
C ILE A 57 -22.82 -1.57 -7.48
N VAL A 58 -23.49 -2.40 -6.69
CA VAL A 58 -24.79 -2.99 -7.05
C VAL A 58 -25.87 -1.91 -7.12
N GLY A 59 -25.86 -0.93 -6.20
CA GLY A 59 -26.75 0.22 -6.27
C GLY A 59 -26.62 0.99 -7.59
N ARG A 60 -25.37 1.20 -8.05
CA ARG A 60 -25.11 1.86 -9.32
C ARG A 60 -25.59 1.04 -10.52
N LEU A 61 -25.42 -0.28 -10.48
CA LEU A 61 -25.95 -1.16 -11.52
C LEU A 61 -27.47 -1.14 -11.54
N ARG A 62 -28.14 -1.16 -10.40
CA ARG A 62 -29.59 -1.06 -10.27
C ARG A 62 -30.13 0.23 -10.88
N GLU A 63 -29.50 1.36 -10.57
CA GLU A 63 -29.90 2.68 -11.10
C GLU A 63 -29.76 2.76 -12.62
N GLN A 64 -28.68 2.24 -13.19
CA GLN A 64 -28.34 2.42 -14.60
C GLN A 64 -28.90 1.32 -15.51
N HIS A 65 -29.00 0.09 -15.01
CA HIS A 65 -29.31 -1.10 -15.83
C HIS A 65 -30.48 -1.93 -15.30
N GLY A 66 -31.01 -1.65 -14.10
CA GLY A 66 -32.12 -2.41 -13.51
C GLY A 66 -33.35 -2.45 -14.40
N GLY A 67 -33.95 -3.63 -14.53
CA GLY A 67 -35.15 -3.86 -15.41
C GLY A 67 -34.90 -3.79 -16.90
N ARG A 68 -33.64 -3.64 -17.34
CA ARG A 68 -33.25 -3.60 -18.75
C ARG A 68 -32.62 -4.91 -19.18
N THR A 69 -32.59 -5.13 -20.49
CA THR A 69 -31.86 -6.26 -21.08
C THR A 69 -30.37 -6.13 -20.78
N VAL A 70 -29.78 -7.22 -20.35
CA VAL A 70 -28.35 -7.31 -19.97
C VAL A 70 -27.46 -7.01 -21.18
N ASP A 71 -26.65 -5.96 -21.05
CA ASP A 71 -25.45 -5.69 -21.84
C ASP A 71 -24.23 -5.89 -20.97
N VAL A 72 -23.52 -6.99 -21.17
CA VAL A 72 -22.37 -7.41 -20.35
C VAL A 72 -21.25 -6.37 -20.37
N ASP A 73 -20.99 -5.74 -21.52
CA ASP A 73 -19.91 -4.75 -21.66
C ASP A 73 -20.27 -3.43 -20.97
N ALA A 74 -21.54 -3.01 -21.04
CA ALA A 74 -22.03 -1.86 -20.30
C ALA A 74 -22.01 -2.07 -18.78
N ILE A 75 -22.42 -3.26 -18.31
CA ILE A 75 -22.32 -3.65 -16.90
C ILE A 75 -20.85 -3.62 -16.45
N TRP A 76 -19.95 -4.24 -17.22
CA TRP A 76 -18.52 -4.24 -16.91
C TRP A 76 -17.95 -2.83 -16.82
N LYS A 77 -18.34 -1.96 -17.73
CA LYS A 77 -17.92 -0.54 -17.71
C LYS A 77 -18.38 0.14 -16.43
N THR A 78 -19.64 -0.02 -16.05
CA THR A 78 -20.20 0.57 -14.83
C THR A 78 -19.47 0.08 -13.58
N VAL A 79 -19.24 -1.23 -13.45
CA VAL A 79 -18.48 -1.82 -12.33
C VAL A 79 -17.06 -1.26 -12.26
N ARG A 80 -16.38 -1.19 -13.41
CA ARG A 80 -15.01 -0.65 -13.46
C ARG A 80 -14.96 0.81 -13.07
N ASP A 81 -15.87 1.62 -13.59
CA ASP A 81 -15.89 3.06 -13.34
C ASP A 81 -16.20 3.34 -11.87
N GLU A 82 -17.12 2.58 -11.27
CA GLU A 82 -17.42 2.68 -9.83
C GLU A 82 -16.25 2.22 -8.94
N LEU A 83 -15.51 1.16 -9.34
CA LEU A 83 -14.29 0.75 -8.65
C LEU A 83 -13.21 1.83 -8.70
N VAL A 84 -13.04 2.49 -9.82
CA VAL A 84 -12.10 3.60 -9.96
C VAL A 84 -12.49 4.75 -9.04
N ASP A 85 -13.76 5.10 -8.95
CA ASP A 85 -14.27 6.16 -8.08
C ASP A 85 -14.08 5.81 -6.59
N LEU A 86 -14.35 4.55 -6.22
CA LEU A 86 -14.12 4.04 -4.87
C LEU A 86 -12.63 4.13 -4.46
N LEU A 87 -11.72 3.84 -5.38
CA LEU A 87 -10.27 3.89 -5.14
C LEU A 87 -9.74 5.33 -5.10
N ARG A 88 -10.27 6.24 -5.91
CA ARG A 88 -9.94 7.67 -5.86
C ARG A 88 -10.35 8.29 -4.52
N GLY A 89 -11.55 7.94 -4.03
CA GLY A 89 -12.11 8.48 -2.80
C GLY A 89 -12.52 9.95 -2.94
N GLN A 90 -12.96 10.56 -1.82
CA GLN A 90 -13.46 11.96 -1.81
C GLN A 90 -12.37 13.01 -2.04
N ASN A 91 -11.11 12.69 -1.71
CA ASN A 91 -9.98 13.56 -2.01
C ASN A 91 -9.48 13.21 -3.41
N ASP A 92 -9.76 14.05 -4.39
CA ASP A 92 -9.31 13.89 -5.78
C ASP A 92 -7.78 14.09 -5.86
N ILE A 93 -7.05 13.15 -5.28
CA ILE A 93 -5.58 13.13 -5.35
C ILE A 93 -5.21 12.71 -6.77
N ARG A 94 -4.87 13.69 -7.59
CA ARG A 94 -4.37 13.47 -8.94
C ARG A 94 -2.87 13.33 -8.89
N TRP A 95 -2.40 12.11 -9.02
CA TRP A 95 -0.97 11.86 -9.21
C TRP A 95 -0.62 11.95 -10.70
N ASP A 96 0.53 12.52 -10.97
CA ASP A 96 1.12 12.44 -12.30
C ASP A 96 1.62 11.00 -12.51
N LEU A 97 0.91 10.22 -13.32
CA LEU A 97 1.25 8.83 -13.58
C LEU A 97 2.52 8.68 -14.43
N SER A 98 3.03 9.75 -15.02
CA SER A 98 4.32 9.78 -15.69
C SER A 98 5.49 9.94 -14.73
N ASP A 99 5.27 10.55 -13.54
CA ASP A 99 6.25 10.65 -12.46
C ASP A 99 5.98 9.57 -11.40
N PRO A 100 6.82 8.53 -11.31
CA PRO A 100 6.65 7.46 -10.33
C PRO A 100 6.81 7.91 -8.88
N LEU A 101 7.34 9.13 -8.64
CA LEU A 101 7.48 9.74 -7.33
C LEU A 101 6.31 10.66 -6.97
N SER A 102 5.42 10.97 -7.90
CA SER A 102 4.25 11.81 -7.68
C SER A 102 3.40 11.41 -6.46
N PRO A 103 3.25 10.11 -6.12
CA PRO A 103 2.52 9.71 -4.93
C PRO A 103 3.16 10.08 -3.60
N LEU A 104 4.50 10.31 -3.58
CA LEU A 104 5.21 10.61 -2.34
C LEU A 104 5.11 12.09 -1.98
N ALA A 105 4.84 12.38 -0.71
CA ALA A 105 5.04 13.71 -0.18
C ALA A 105 6.53 14.05 -0.20
N LYS A 106 6.86 15.33 -0.43
CA LYS A 106 8.23 15.84 -0.46
C LYS A 106 8.43 16.86 0.67
N ALA A 107 9.59 16.80 1.30
CA ALA A 107 10.03 17.84 2.22
C ALA A 107 10.21 19.16 1.46
N ALA A 108 9.85 20.27 2.07
CA ALA A 108 10.10 21.61 1.50
C ALA A 108 11.59 21.95 1.51
N ALA A 109 12.34 21.41 2.49
CA ALA A 109 13.78 21.56 2.62
C ALA A 109 14.38 20.35 3.32
N GLY A 110 15.64 20.02 3.01
CA GLY A 110 16.34 18.86 3.56
C GLY A 110 15.81 17.53 3.05
N PRO A 111 16.16 16.42 3.73
CA PRO A 111 15.75 15.08 3.31
C PRO A 111 14.25 14.83 3.51
N THR A 112 13.62 14.21 2.53
CA THR A 112 12.29 13.60 2.72
C THR A 112 12.45 12.32 3.53
N VAL A 113 11.86 12.28 4.72
CA VAL A 113 11.91 11.12 5.61
C VAL A 113 10.68 10.25 5.39
N ILE A 114 10.90 8.98 5.02
CA ILE A 114 9.87 7.97 4.80
C ILE A 114 9.97 6.92 5.92
N LEU A 115 8.92 6.78 6.71
CA LEU A 115 8.77 5.71 7.70
C LEU A 115 8.01 4.55 7.07
N VAL A 116 8.56 3.33 7.14
CA VAL A 116 7.89 2.14 6.59
C VAL A 116 7.50 1.21 7.72
N ALA A 117 6.20 0.97 7.87
CA ALA A 117 5.61 0.13 8.91
C ALA A 117 4.83 -1.05 8.31
N GLY A 118 4.48 -2.03 9.14
CA GLY A 118 3.69 -3.20 8.77
C GLY A 118 4.12 -4.44 9.55
N VAL A 119 3.32 -5.50 9.54
CA VAL A 119 3.64 -6.73 10.27
C VAL A 119 4.82 -7.50 9.66
N ASN A 120 5.36 -8.46 10.39
CA ASN A 120 6.45 -9.30 9.88
C ASN A 120 5.98 -10.14 8.68
N GLY A 121 6.84 -10.28 7.68
CA GLY A 121 6.58 -11.11 6.49
C GLY A 121 5.70 -10.47 5.41
N VAL A 122 5.17 -9.25 5.61
CA VAL A 122 4.35 -8.56 4.57
C VAL A 122 5.15 -8.07 3.38
N GLY A 123 6.48 -7.94 3.51
CA GLY A 123 7.35 -7.45 2.43
C GLY A 123 7.96 -6.05 2.66
N LYS A 124 8.01 -5.54 3.92
CA LYS A 124 8.58 -4.22 4.23
C LYS A 124 9.96 -3.99 3.61
N THR A 125 10.93 -4.82 3.97
CA THR A 125 12.32 -4.70 3.50
C THR A 125 12.44 -4.77 1.98
N THR A 126 11.63 -5.62 1.33
CA THR A 126 11.56 -5.71 -0.14
C THR A 126 10.96 -4.43 -0.75
N SER A 127 9.89 -3.91 -0.16
CA SER A 127 9.26 -2.66 -0.61
C SER A 127 10.21 -1.47 -0.45
N ILE A 128 10.94 -1.41 0.68
CA ILE A 128 11.99 -0.40 0.92
C ILE A 128 13.03 -0.43 -0.19
N ALA A 129 13.58 -1.61 -0.49
CA ALA A 129 14.59 -1.77 -1.55
C ALA A 129 14.06 -1.32 -2.92
N LYS A 130 12.81 -1.66 -3.26
CA LYS A 130 12.18 -1.25 -4.52
C LYS A 130 11.93 0.26 -4.60
N ILE A 131 11.49 0.88 -3.51
CA ILE A 131 11.29 2.33 -3.44
C ILE A 131 12.65 3.04 -3.53
N ALA A 132 13.68 2.56 -2.82
CA ALA A 132 15.02 3.11 -2.89
C ALA A 132 15.59 3.06 -4.32
N ASN A 133 15.47 1.90 -5.00
CA ASN A 133 15.87 1.77 -6.39
C ASN A 133 15.09 2.71 -7.33
N LEU A 134 13.80 2.87 -7.09
CA LEU A 134 12.96 3.80 -7.86
C LEU A 134 13.45 5.24 -7.72
N LEU A 135 13.73 5.69 -6.49
CA LEU A 135 14.26 7.00 -6.18
C LEU A 135 15.64 7.24 -6.82
N GLN A 136 16.53 6.25 -6.73
CA GLN A 136 17.87 6.33 -7.34
C GLN A 136 17.80 6.40 -8.87
N LYS A 137 16.90 5.68 -9.52
CA LYS A 137 16.66 5.77 -10.97
C LYS A 137 16.17 7.16 -11.42
N GLN A 138 15.63 7.94 -10.48
CA GLN A 138 15.26 9.35 -10.67
C GLN A 138 16.39 10.32 -10.23
N GLY A 139 17.61 9.81 -10.06
CA GLY A 139 18.79 10.61 -9.69
C GLY A 139 18.80 11.10 -8.25
N ARG A 140 18.01 10.50 -7.34
CA ARG A 140 17.92 10.91 -5.94
C ARG A 140 18.94 10.18 -5.06
N ARG A 141 19.58 10.92 -4.15
CA ARG A 141 20.45 10.36 -3.11
C ARG A 141 19.60 9.77 -2.00
N VAL A 142 19.71 8.46 -1.78
CA VAL A 142 18.89 7.73 -0.81
C VAL A 142 19.78 7.18 0.30
N MET A 143 19.34 7.33 1.55
CA MET A 143 19.89 6.65 2.72
C MET A 143 18.84 5.72 3.32
N LEU A 144 19.30 4.64 3.95
CA LEU A 144 18.46 3.68 4.68
C LEU A 144 18.76 3.73 6.17
N ALA A 145 17.78 3.42 7.01
CA ALA A 145 17.96 3.22 8.45
C ALA A 145 17.30 1.90 8.89
N ALA A 146 18.10 1.00 9.49
CA ALA A 146 17.67 -0.33 9.89
C ALA A 146 17.07 -0.32 11.29
N GLY A 147 15.79 0.10 11.41
CA GLY A 147 15.10 0.21 12.69
C GLY A 147 14.46 -1.11 13.19
N ASP A 148 14.45 -2.20 12.42
CA ASP A 148 14.04 -3.55 12.91
C ASP A 148 15.22 -4.21 13.66
N THR A 149 15.69 -3.58 14.72
CA THR A 149 16.90 -3.96 15.47
C THR A 149 16.77 -5.28 16.24
N PHE A 150 15.55 -5.73 16.50
CA PHE A 150 15.28 -6.99 17.20
C PHE A 150 15.43 -8.22 16.31
N ARG A 151 15.59 -8.04 15.00
CA ARG A 151 15.76 -9.12 14.03
C ARG A 151 17.07 -8.95 13.27
N ALA A 152 18.13 -9.63 13.74
CA ALA A 152 19.44 -9.58 13.08
C ALA A 152 19.34 -9.85 11.58
N ALA A 153 18.57 -10.86 11.17
CA ALA A 153 18.35 -11.18 9.76
C ALA A 153 17.67 -10.06 8.97
N ALA A 154 16.82 -9.22 9.59
CA ALA A 154 16.22 -8.09 8.92
C ALA A 154 17.22 -6.97 8.66
N VAL A 155 18.07 -6.67 9.65
CA VAL A 155 19.18 -5.72 9.52
C VAL A 155 20.17 -6.18 8.45
N GLU A 156 20.55 -7.46 8.45
CA GLU A 156 21.42 -8.05 7.43
C GLU A 156 20.80 -7.96 6.03
N GLN A 157 19.53 -8.31 5.91
CA GLN A 157 18.81 -8.23 4.64
C GLN A 157 18.80 -6.80 4.08
N LEU A 158 18.50 -5.81 4.94
CA LEU A 158 18.48 -4.41 4.52
C LEU A 158 19.91 -3.93 4.16
N THR A 159 20.92 -4.41 4.88
CA THR A 159 22.34 -4.14 4.58
C THR A 159 22.74 -4.71 3.22
N MET A 160 22.34 -5.93 2.89
CA MET A 160 22.58 -6.49 1.56
C MET A 160 21.93 -5.66 0.45
N TRP A 161 20.72 -5.16 0.69
CA TRP A 161 20.06 -4.28 -0.27
C TRP A 161 20.78 -2.94 -0.41
N SER A 162 21.24 -2.33 0.70
CA SER A 162 21.98 -1.07 0.62
C SER A 162 23.28 -1.23 -0.21
N GLN A 163 24.00 -2.34 -0.01
CA GLN A 163 25.19 -2.65 -0.81
C GLN A 163 24.89 -2.83 -2.30
N ARG A 164 23.82 -3.56 -2.65
CA ARG A 164 23.40 -3.77 -4.04
C ARG A 164 22.97 -2.48 -4.74
N LEU A 165 22.33 -1.59 -4.00
CA LEU A 165 21.86 -0.30 -4.49
C LEU A 165 22.94 0.78 -4.42
N GLY A 166 24.06 0.53 -3.73
CA GLY A 166 25.10 1.53 -3.53
C GLY A 166 24.63 2.71 -2.66
N CYS A 167 23.66 2.51 -1.75
CA CYS A 167 23.18 3.55 -0.85
C CYS A 167 23.72 3.35 0.58
N GLU A 168 23.88 4.48 1.29
CA GLU A 168 24.33 4.45 2.68
C GLU A 168 23.24 3.86 3.60
N ILE A 169 23.67 3.19 4.66
CA ILE A 169 22.77 2.63 5.68
C ILE A 169 23.24 2.97 7.08
N VAL A 170 22.32 3.46 7.90
CA VAL A 170 22.49 3.60 9.34
C VAL A 170 21.97 2.34 10.02
N ARG A 171 22.84 1.71 10.81
CA ARG A 171 22.52 0.51 11.60
C ARG A 171 23.28 0.54 12.91
N ARG A 172 22.75 -0.13 13.91
CA ARG A 172 23.38 -0.33 15.22
C ARG A 172 23.44 -1.81 15.55
N GLU A 173 24.04 -2.14 16.67
CA GLU A 173 24.07 -3.51 17.19
C GLU A 173 22.66 -4.05 17.40
N SER A 174 22.53 -5.37 17.36
CA SER A 174 21.26 -6.07 17.60
C SER A 174 20.67 -5.68 18.96
N ASN A 175 19.35 -5.53 19.02
CA ASN A 175 18.59 -5.07 20.18
C ASN A 175 18.86 -3.61 20.62
N SER A 176 19.52 -2.80 19.82
CA SER A 176 19.58 -1.35 20.05
C SER A 176 18.19 -0.72 19.99
N ASP A 177 18.01 0.45 20.62
CA ASP A 177 16.75 1.20 20.54
C ASP A 177 16.46 1.62 19.09
N PRO A 178 15.34 1.17 18.49
CA PRO A 178 14.95 1.56 17.14
C PRO A 178 14.83 3.09 16.94
N ALA A 179 14.41 3.79 18.00
CA ALA A 179 14.30 5.25 17.97
C ALA A 179 15.69 5.91 17.86
N ALA A 180 16.73 5.32 18.46
CA ALA A 180 18.10 5.83 18.32
C ALA A 180 18.63 5.65 16.89
N VAL A 181 18.30 4.54 16.22
CA VAL A 181 18.65 4.32 14.81
C VAL A 181 17.94 5.34 13.91
N ALA A 182 16.64 5.58 14.14
CA ALA A 182 15.88 6.55 13.37
C ALA A 182 16.39 7.98 13.57
N PHE A 183 16.71 8.37 14.80
CA PHE A 183 17.29 9.66 15.14
C PHE A 183 18.62 9.89 14.41
N GLU A 184 19.56 8.95 14.56
CA GLU A 184 20.86 9.00 13.87
C GLU A 184 20.70 9.01 12.36
N GLY A 185 19.74 8.22 11.83
CA GLY A 185 19.42 8.19 10.40
C GLY A 185 19.05 9.56 9.87
N VAL A 186 18.17 10.28 10.58
CA VAL A 186 17.75 11.63 10.16
C VAL A 186 18.91 12.63 10.24
N GLN A 187 19.72 12.57 11.33
CA GLN A 187 20.89 13.44 11.46
C GLN A 187 21.89 13.24 10.32
N ARG A 188 22.26 11.98 10.03
CA ARG A 188 23.19 11.66 8.95
C ARG A 188 22.63 12.02 7.58
N ALA A 189 21.32 11.84 7.35
CA ALA A 189 20.69 12.23 6.09
C ALA A 189 20.76 13.74 5.86
N VAL A 190 20.59 14.55 6.90
CA VAL A 190 20.76 16.01 6.84
C VAL A 190 22.22 16.36 6.56
N GLU A 191 23.17 15.81 7.31
CA GLU A 191 24.61 16.08 7.18
C GLU A 191 25.15 15.68 5.80
N ALA A 192 24.73 14.52 5.28
CA ALA A 192 25.13 14.04 3.97
C ALA A 192 24.44 14.73 2.81
N GLY A 193 23.42 15.59 3.06
CA GLY A 193 22.60 16.20 2.02
C GLY A 193 21.85 15.15 1.17
N ALA A 194 21.34 14.08 1.81
CA ALA A 194 20.52 13.10 1.13
C ALA A 194 19.17 13.70 0.72
N ASP A 195 18.62 13.25 -0.42
CA ASP A 195 17.27 13.65 -0.83
C ASP A 195 16.19 12.90 -0.06
N TYR A 196 16.48 11.62 0.26
CA TYR A 196 15.55 10.73 0.96
C TYR A 196 16.24 9.89 2.02
N LEU A 197 15.55 9.73 3.15
CA LEU A 197 15.84 8.71 4.15
C LEU A 197 14.65 7.75 4.23
N ILE A 198 14.90 6.44 4.13
CA ILE A 198 13.88 5.42 4.35
C ILE A 198 14.20 4.66 5.63
N VAL A 199 13.28 4.67 6.59
CA VAL A 199 13.42 4.03 7.90
C VAL A 199 12.58 2.75 7.92
N ASP A 200 13.25 1.58 8.02
CA ASP A 200 12.59 0.29 8.30
C ASP A 200 12.18 0.20 9.77
N THR A 201 11.12 -0.53 10.08
CA THR A 201 10.65 -0.71 11.46
C THR A 201 10.33 -2.16 11.77
N ALA A 202 10.32 -2.49 13.07
CA ALA A 202 9.82 -3.77 13.56
C ALA A 202 8.34 -3.99 13.15
N GLY A 203 7.92 -5.26 13.12
CA GLY A 203 6.55 -5.64 12.75
C GLY A 203 5.97 -6.73 13.64
N ARG A 204 6.37 -6.79 14.92
CA ARG A 204 5.92 -7.83 15.87
C ARG A 204 4.54 -7.53 16.43
N LEU A 205 3.50 -8.01 15.78
CA LEU A 205 2.11 -7.76 16.19
C LEU A 205 1.73 -8.49 17.48
N GLN A 206 2.47 -9.53 17.88
CA GLN A 206 2.22 -10.28 19.12
C GLN A 206 2.29 -9.41 20.38
N THR A 207 3.06 -8.31 20.34
CA THR A 207 3.17 -7.29 21.37
C THR A 207 2.64 -5.95 20.85
N GLN A 208 1.42 -5.95 20.35
CA GLN A 208 0.82 -4.82 19.61
C GLN A 208 0.98 -3.48 20.33
N LYS A 209 0.69 -3.40 21.63
CA LYS A 209 0.81 -2.16 22.40
C LYS A 209 2.25 -1.63 22.38
N ASN A 210 3.23 -2.48 22.68
CA ASN A 210 4.65 -2.08 22.72
C ASN A 210 5.12 -1.62 21.34
N LEU A 211 4.69 -2.29 20.26
CA LEU A 211 5.02 -1.90 18.90
C LEU A 211 4.45 -0.53 18.53
N MET A 212 3.20 -0.25 18.90
CA MET A 212 2.57 1.05 18.61
C MET A 212 3.24 2.18 19.41
N ASP A 213 3.61 1.93 20.67
CA ASP A 213 4.36 2.89 21.49
C ASP A 213 5.77 3.16 20.92
N GLU A 214 6.45 2.11 20.41
CA GLU A 214 7.75 2.20 19.74
C GLU A 214 7.65 3.05 18.45
N LEU A 215 6.68 2.78 17.59
CA LEU A 215 6.45 3.54 16.37
C LEU A 215 6.16 5.02 16.68
N GLY A 216 5.36 5.28 17.70
CA GLY A 216 5.11 6.64 18.18
C GLY A 216 6.38 7.31 18.72
N LYS A 217 7.26 6.57 19.40
CA LYS A 217 8.57 7.07 19.86
C LYS A 217 9.49 7.40 18.67
N ILE A 218 9.58 6.49 17.69
CA ILE A 218 10.36 6.71 16.45
C ILE A 218 9.93 8.02 15.77
N ARG A 219 8.63 8.22 15.58
CA ARG A 219 8.08 9.44 15.01
C ARG A 219 8.51 10.69 15.78
N ARG A 220 8.36 10.69 17.11
CA ARG A 220 8.72 11.83 17.95
C ARG A 220 10.21 12.19 17.90
N VAL A 221 11.10 11.20 17.83
CA VAL A 221 12.54 11.49 17.78
C VAL A 221 12.98 12.02 16.44
N MET A 222 12.38 11.56 15.34
CA MET A 222 12.64 12.13 14.01
C MET A 222 12.23 13.60 13.95
N GLN A 223 11.11 13.98 14.57
CA GLN A 223 10.63 15.37 14.64
C GLN A 223 11.54 16.30 15.41
N LYS A 224 12.42 15.78 16.30
CA LYS A 224 13.42 16.60 17.00
C LYS A 224 14.54 17.09 16.07
N VAL A 225 14.80 16.39 14.96
CA VAL A 225 15.82 16.76 13.97
C VAL A 225 15.19 17.51 12.79
N VAL A 226 14.10 16.97 12.26
CA VAL A 226 13.33 17.56 11.17
C VAL A 226 11.87 17.70 11.61
N PRO A 227 11.37 18.90 11.90
CA PRO A 227 10.10 19.11 12.60
C PRO A 227 8.86 18.47 11.97
N LEU A 228 8.85 18.29 10.64
CA LEU A 228 7.73 17.67 9.91
C LEU A 228 7.94 16.17 9.60
N ALA A 229 9.06 15.59 10.06
CA ALA A 229 9.32 14.17 9.83
C ALA A 229 8.39 13.27 10.69
N PRO A 230 8.02 12.06 10.18
CA PRO A 230 8.21 11.63 8.80
C PRO A 230 7.27 12.38 7.86
N HIS A 231 7.73 12.74 6.66
CA HIS A 231 6.92 13.36 5.60
C HIS A 231 5.99 12.34 4.96
N GLU A 232 6.44 11.07 4.94
CA GLU A 232 5.68 9.91 4.52
C GLU A 232 5.72 8.83 5.59
N SER A 233 4.55 8.28 5.91
CA SER A 233 4.39 7.06 6.72
C SER A 233 3.68 6.03 5.85
N LEU A 234 4.45 5.10 5.28
CA LEU A 234 3.95 4.07 4.40
C LEU A 234 3.65 2.78 5.19
N LEU A 235 2.43 2.31 5.11
CA LEU A 235 2.05 1.02 5.67
C LEU A 235 2.08 -0.04 4.56
N VAL A 236 2.93 -1.05 4.74
CA VAL A 236 3.00 -2.21 3.85
C VAL A 236 2.00 -3.25 4.31
N LEU A 237 1.10 -3.64 3.42
CA LEU A 237 0.10 -4.67 3.64
C LEU A 237 0.27 -5.81 2.63
N ASP A 238 0.10 -7.02 3.10
CA ASP A 238 0.07 -8.22 2.26
C ASP A 238 -1.36 -8.40 1.72
N ALA A 239 -1.53 -8.27 0.41
CA ALA A 239 -2.84 -8.40 -0.23
C ALA A 239 -3.48 -9.79 -0.06
N THR A 240 -2.70 -10.80 0.35
CA THR A 240 -3.21 -12.17 0.59
C THR A 240 -3.91 -12.33 1.94
N THR A 241 -3.77 -11.37 2.85
CA THR A 241 -4.30 -11.47 4.23
C THR A 241 -5.79 -11.16 4.35
N GLY A 242 -6.41 -10.59 3.30
CA GLY A 242 -7.84 -10.26 3.30
C GLY A 242 -8.24 -9.32 4.45
N GLN A 243 -9.39 -9.54 5.06
CA GLN A 243 -9.95 -8.69 6.13
C GLN A 243 -9.04 -8.56 7.37
N ASN A 244 -8.15 -9.52 7.63
CA ASN A 244 -7.17 -9.40 8.71
C ASN A 244 -6.20 -8.22 8.47
N GLY A 245 -5.88 -7.92 7.20
CA GLY A 245 -5.06 -6.77 6.82
C GLY A 245 -5.69 -5.43 7.22
N LEU A 246 -7.01 -5.32 7.17
CA LEU A 246 -7.75 -4.11 7.54
C LEU A 246 -7.64 -3.80 9.04
N SER A 247 -7.78 -4.81 9.90
CA SER A 247 -7.59 -4.65 11.35
C SER A 247 -6.18 -4.17 11.70
N GLN A 248 -5.16 -4.76 11.04
CA GLN A 248 -3.77 -4.33 11.18
C GLN A 248 -3.59 -2.89 10.73
N ALA A 249 -4.13 -2.55 9.56
CA ALA A 249 -4.03 -1.22 8.98
C ALA A 249 -4.55 -0.13 9.93
N ARG A 250 -5.68 -0.34 10.60
CA ARG A 250 -6.23 0.61 11.58
C ARG A 250 -5.26 0.88 12.73
N SER A 251 -4.68 -0.18 13.31
CA SER A 251 -3.75 -0.04 14.44
C SER A 251 -2.48 0.70 14.07
N PHE A 252 -1.87 0.36 12.94
CA PHE A 252 -0.66 1.02 12.44
C PHE A 252 -0.92 2.47 12.04
N ALA A 253 -2.05 2.75 11.37
CA ALA A 253 -2.40 4.10 10.93
C ALA A 253 -2.50 5.07 12.10
N ALA A 254 -3.11 4.64 13.21
CA ALA A 254 -3.23 5.45 14.42
C ALA A 254 -1.86 5.78 15.04
N ALA A 255 -0.92 4.81 15.07
CA ALA A 255 0.40 4.98 15.68
C ALA A 255 1.37 5.80 14.84
N THR A 256 1.35 5.61 13.51
CA THR A 256 2.34 6.21 12.59
C THR A 256 1.86 7.49 11.93
N GLY A 257 0.56 7.78 11.95
CA GLY A 257 -0.02 8.83 11.11
C GLY A 257 0.12 8.48 9.63
N CYS A 258 -0.30 7.26 9.26
CA CYS A 258 -0.12 6.70 7.92
C CYS A 258 -0.65 7.63 6.83
N THR A 259 0.18 7.92 5.84
CA THR A 259 -0.12 8.81 4.71
C THR A 259 -0.36 8.05 3.41
N GLY A 260 -0.01 6.77 3.36
CA GLY A 260 -0.16 5.94 2.18
C GLY A 260 0.05 4.46 2.43
N LEU A 261 -0.48 3.65 1.53
CA LEU A 261 -0.36 2.20 1.55
C LEU A 261 0.56 1.71 0.44
N VAL A 262 1.31 0.66 0.76
CA VAL A 262 2.02 -0.19 -0.20
C VAL A 262 1.39 -1.57 -0.16
N LEU A 263 0.76 -2.00 -1.23
CA LEU A 263 0.18 -3.33 -1.32
C LEU A 263 1.17 -4.30 -1.92
N ALA A 264 1.65 -5.20 -1.09
CA ALA A 264 2.58 -6.24 -1.50
C ALA A 264 1.85 -7.54 -1.89
N LYS A 265 2.50 -8.35 -2.72
CA LYS A 265 2.06 -9.70 -3.15
C LYS A 265 0.69 -9.72 -3.85
N LEU A 266 0.33 -8.64 -4.53
CA LEU A 266 -0.98 -8.52 -5.18
C LEU A 266 -1.19 -9.58 -6.29
N ASP A 267 -0.12 -10.07 -6.90
CA ASP A 267 -0.12 -11.17 -7.88
C ASP A 267 -0.40 -12.55 -7.27
N GLY A 268 -0.27 -12.68 -5.95
CA GLY A 268 -0.49 -13.92 -5.21
C GLY A 268 -1.95 -14.23 -4.89
N THR A 269 -2.87 -13.25 -5.04
CA THR A 269 -4.23 -13.38 -4.53
C THR A 269 -5.30 -13.09 -5.58
N ALA A 270 -6.43 -13.77 -5.43
CA ALA A 270 -7.70 -13.43 -6.06
C ALA A 270 -8.53 -12.42 -5.24
N ARG A 271 -8.06 -12.05 -4.03
CA ARG A 271 -8.77 -11.21 -3.05
C ARG A 271 -8.31 -9.75 -3.08
N GLY A 272 -7.95 -9.25 -4.25
CA GLY A 272 -7.53 -7.85 -4.43
C GLY A 272 -8.60 -6.80 -4.06
N GLY A 273 -9.85 -7.22 -3.82
CA GLY A 273 -10.92 -6.35 -3.36
C GLY A 273 -10.65 -5.69 -2.01
N ILE A 274 -9.79 -6.30 -1.16
CA ILE A 274 -9.37 -5.72 0.12
C ILE A 274 -8.82 -4.27 0.00
N VAL A 275 -8.22 -3.94 -1.13
CA VAL A 275 -7.75 -2.58 -1.46
C VAL A 275 -8.88 -1.56 -1.36
N VAL A 276 -10.03 -1.93 -1.92
CA VAL A 276 -11.23 -1.07 -1.93
C VAL A 276 -11.76 -0.90 -0.52
N ALA A 277 -11.85 -2.00 0.25
CA ALA A 277 -12.29 -1.95 1.64
C ALA A 277 -11.40 -1.04 2.49
N ILE A 278 -10.07 -1.19 2.42
CA ILE A 278 -9.12 -0.35 3.15
C ILE A 278 -9.28 1.13 2.75
N ARG A 279 -9.37 1.41 1.45
CA ARG A 279 -9.53 2.79 0.96
C ARG A 279 -10.82 3.42 1.47
N GLN A 280 -11.94 2.68 1.45
CA GLN A 280 -13.23 3.18 1.90
C GLN A 280 -13.29 3.40 3.41
N GLU A 281 -12.73 2.48 4.20
CA GLU A 281 -12.81 2.55 5.65
C GLU A 281 -11.80 3.52 6.28
N MET A 282 -10.62 3.65 5.68
CA MET A 282 -9.53 4.41 6.27
C MET A 282 -9.26 5.74 5.57
N GLY A 283 -9.76 5.94 4.36
CA GLY A 283 -9.47 7.13 3.57
C GLY A 283 -8.00 7.24 3.11
N ILE A 284 -7.14 6.25 3.42
CA ILE A 284 -5.71 6.26 3.12
C ILE A 284 -5.48 5.82 1.68
N PRO A 285 -4.73 6.57 0.86
CA PRO A 285 -4.50 6.22 -0.53
C PRO A 285 -3.52 5.07 -0.70
N VAL A 286 -3.75 4.21 -1.69
CA VAL A 286 -2.78 3.22 -2.14
C VAL A 286 -1.78 3.90 -3.07
N LYS A 287 -0.56 4.10 -2.61
CA LYS A 287 0.48 4.81 -3.36
C LYS A 287 1.31 3.89 -4.24
N TYR A 288 1.55 2.67 -3.77
CA TYR A 288 2.32 1.67 -4.51
C TYR A 288 1.67 0.30 -4.43
N ILE A 289 1.86 -0.46 -5.49
CA ILE A 289 1.55 -1.90 -5.52
C ILE A 289 2.81 -2.67 -5.88
N GLU A 290 3.02 -3.77 -5.18
CA GLU A 290 4.11 -4.69 -5.45
C GLU A 290 3.56 -5.98 -6.07
N ILE A 291 4.10 -6.34 -7.23
CA ILE A 291 3.79 -7.54 -7.99
C ILE A 291 5.05 -8.32 -8.28
N GLY A 292 5.03 -9.59 -7.89
CA GLY A 292 6.12 -10.52 -8.13
C GLY A 292 7.37 -10.27 -7.28
N ARG A 293 8.20 -11.27 -7.18
CA ARG A 293 9.58 -11.15 -6.66
C ARG A 293 10.43 -10.51 -7.74
N ALA A 294 10.22 -9.22 -8.02
CA ALA A 294 11.03 -8.53 -8.99
C ALA A 294 12.49 -8.52 -8.49
N HIS A 295 13.41 -8.88 -9.37
CA HIS A 295 14.81 -8.57 -9.20
C HIS A 295 14.96 -7.04 -9.17
N VAL A 296 15.51 -6.53 -8.08
CA VAL A 296 15.87 -5.12 -7.93
C VAL A 296 17.13 -4.86 -8.75
#